data_ba4a0f2a93a45cfae27aa3514dd8515f
#
_entry.id   ba4a0f2a93a45cfae27aa3514dd8515f
#
_cell.length_a   1.000
_cell.length_b   1.000
_cell.length_c   1.000
_cell.angle_alpha   90.00
_cell.angle_beta   90.00
_cell.angle_gamma   90.00
#
_symmetry.space_group_name_H-M   'P 1'
#
loop_
_entity.id
_entity.type
_entity.pdbx_description
1 polymer ?
#
loop_
_entity_poly.entity_id
_entity_poly.type
_entity_poly.pdbx_seq_one_letter_code
_entity_poly.pdbx_strand_id
1 'polypeptide(L)'
;VDAQLAGEGSSSRNSGYLVDTTLNDGFTSNKDINNYKTKVKIYNLGITAVKKFIKQYQVDCDWNECGKYFASSNIKDISIAKKFSELLSKLNFNNKILNRKELENKLGTSFYKIAVFTEGGILINPAKLVRAMIDVLPKNVELYENSPLIKWNKNNNFIDCQFEKNLIQTNKIIFCTNGFLNSLNIKKNFNFPLTLTASMTRPLDNEEFKSIGEPKEWGVLPIRPMGATIRFTKDRRLLIRNTAEMRNPNSMSKFELEKRKLIHLKGLIKRFPTLKTNLIENTWSGIVSRSRNSSQIFEMIEKNIFVAGCYNGSGIGVGTLFGEQIALMASDQQS
;
A
#
# COMPACT_ATOMS: atom_id res chain seq x y z
N VAL A 1 -17.66 8.21 9.30
CA VAL A 1 -17.29 9.57 8.86
C VAL A 1 -15.91 9.54 8.24
N ASP A 2 -15.68 10.33 7.18
CA ASP A 2 -14.38 10.56 6.54
C ASP A 2 -14.15 12.07 6.40
N ALA A 3 -12.91 12.50 6.59
CA ALA A 3 -12.52 13.91 6.46
C ALA A 3 -12.52 14.40 5.00
N GLN A 4 -12.49 13.48 4.03
CA GLN A 4 -12.50 13.72 2.59
C GLN A 4 -13.61 12.88 1.95
N LEU A 5 -13.67 12.87 0.62
CA LEU A 5 -14.46 11.87 -0.07
C LEU A 5 -13.85 10.48 0.17
N ALA A 6 -14.69 9.49 0.42
CA ALA A 6 -14.23 8.13 0.64
C ALA A 6 -13.49 7.59 -0.59
N GLY A 7 -12.29 7.10 -0.35
CA GLY A 7 -11.40 6.69 -1.43
C GLY A 7 -10.39 7.74 -1.89
N GLU A 8 -10.42 8.97 -1.40
CA GLU A 8 -9.37 9.96 -1.70
C GLU A 8 -8.12 9.80 -0.84
N GLY A 9 -8.18 8.97 0.19
CA GLY A 9 -7.05 8.64 1.05
C GLY A 9 -6.07 7.64 0.44
N SER A 10 -5.10 7.21 1.23
CA SER A 10 -4.04 6.25 0.82
C SER A 10 -4.57 4.89 0.38
N SER A 11 -5.79 4.53 0.76
CA SER A 11 -6.44 3.27 0.37
C SER A 11 -6.59 3.14 -1.15
N SER A 12 -6.85 4.24 -1.87
CA SER A 12 -6.96 4.27 -3.33
C SER A 12 -5.73 4.81 -4.04
N ARG A 13 -4.86 5.56 -3.34
CA ARG A 13 -3.71 6.28 -3.93
C ARG A 13 -2.39 5.49 -3.88
N ASN A 14 -2.44 4.21 -3.58
CA ASN A 14 -1.26 3.35 -3.52
C ASN A 14 -0.95 2.68 -4.86
N SER A 15 0.13 1.90 -4.93
CA SER A 15 0.55 1.22 -6.16
C SER A 15 -0.30 -0.01 -6.53
N GLY A 16 -1.28 -0.38 -5.72
CA GLY A 16 -2.14 -1.53 -5.97
C GLY A 16 -1.43 -2.88 -5.87
N TYR A 17 -0.46 -3.00 -4.97
CA TYR A 17 0.32 -4.21 -4.82
C TYR A 17 0.02 -4.88 -3.47
N LEU A 18 -0.68 -6.04 -3.51
CA LEU A 18 -0.79 -6.93 -2.37
C LEU A 18 0.37 -7.91 -2.40
N VAL A 19 0.99 -8.12 -1.24
CA VAL A 19 2.15 -9.00 -1.12
C VAL A 19 2.04 -9.88 0.12
N ASP A 20 2.41 -11.15 -0.03
CA ASP A 20 2.48 -12.12 1.06
C ASP A 20 3.76 -12.00 1.88
N THR A 21 4.82 -11.50 1.26
CA THR A 21 6.16 -11.34 1.85
C THR A 21 6.77 -10.01 1.44
N THR A 22 7.60 -9.43 2.30
CA THR A 22 8.29 -8.16 2.02
C THR A 22 9.72 -8.18 2.59
N LEU A 23 10.65 -7.50 1.92
CA LEU A 23 12.01 -7.25 2.40
C LEU A 23 12.09 -6.13 3.45
N ASN A 24 11.06 -5.27 3.51
CA ASN A 24 11.11 -4.03 4.30
C ASN A 24 10.79 -4.23 5.78
N ASP A 25 10.50 -5.45 6.22
CA ASP A 25 10.11 -5.74 7.59
C ASP A 25 11.29 -6.06 8.51
N GLY A 26 12.50 -5.64 8.13
CA GLY A 26 13.67 -5.68 9.02
C GLY A 26 14.17 -7.10 9.27
N PHE A 27 14.36 -7.88 8.21
CA PHE A 27 14.94 -9.21 8.32
C PHE A 27 16.48 -9.10 8.54
N THR A 28 16.93 -9.22 9.77
CA THR A 28 18.36 -9.11 10.12
C THR A 28 18.90 -10.24 11.01
N SER A 29 18.04 -10.98 11.72
CA SER A 29 18.48 -12.05 12.65
C SER A 29 17.50 -13.23 12.75
N ASN A 30 17.97 -14.35 13.30
CA ASN A 30 17.11 -15.52 13.56
C ASN A 30 15.97 -15.23 14.56
N LYS A 31 16.12 -14.25 15.46
CA LYS A 31 15.03 -13.80 16.35
C LYS A 31 13.88 -13.17 15.56
N ASP A 32 14.20 -12.56 14.42
CA ASP A 32 13.20 -11.90 13.57
C ASP A 32 12.38 -12.87 12.74
N ILE A 33 12.82 -14.12 12.58
CA ILE A 33 12.12 -15.13 11.76
C ILE A 33 10.71 -15.41 12.27
N ASN A 34 10.51 -15.53 13.57
CA ASN A 34 9.18 -15.78 14.12
C ASN A 34 8.25 -14.59 13.96
N ASN A 35 8.76 -13.38 14.17
CA ASN A 35 8.02 -12.16 13.89
C ASN A 35 7.69 -12.04 12.39
N TYR A 36 8.63 -12.41 11.53
CA TYR A 36 8.41 -12.42 10.09
C TYR A 36 7.33 -13.44 9.69
N LYS A 37 7.34 -14.65 10.24
CA LYS A 37 6.29 -15.68 10.02
C LYS A 37 4.91 -15.15 10.42
N THR A 38 4.81 -14.49 11.57
CA THR A 38 3.56 -13.87 12.03
C THR A 38 3.06 -12.81 11.04
N LYS A 39 3.94 -11.95 10.56
CA LYS A 39 3.59 -10.94 9.55
C LYS A 39 3.14 -11.58 8.23
N VAL A 40 3.86 -12.58 7.75
CA VAL A 40 3.48 -13.36 6.57
C VAL A 40 2.09 -13.95 6.72
N LYS A 41 1.76 -14.51 7.90
CA LYS A 41 0.42 -15.02 8.20
C LYS A 41 -0.63 -13.92 8.10
N ILE A 42 -0.38 -12.75 8.69
CA ILE A 42 -1.29 -11.60 8.63
C ILE A 42 -1.48 -11.13 7.18
N TYR A 43 -0.42 -11.05 6.38
CA TYR A 43 -0.50 -10.66 4.98
C TYR A 43 -1.35 -11.64 4.16
N ASN A 44 -1.16 -12.94 4.35
CA ASN A 44 -1.96 -13.96 3.67
C ASN A 44 -3.43 -13.93 4.10
N LEU A 45 -3.72 -13.72 5.38
CA LEU A 45 -5.08 -13.51 5.87
C LEU A 45 -5.70 -12.25 5.24
N GLY A 46 -4.92 -11.17 5.12
CA GLY A 46 -5.35 -9.96 4.45
C GLY A 46 -5.66 -10.16 2.96
N ILE A 47 -4.83 -10.91 2.24
CA ILE A 47 -5.09 -11.30 0.84
C ILE A 47 -6.38 -12.12 0.76
N THR A 48 -6.57 -13.06 1.68
CA THR A 48 -7.78 -13.90 1.75
C THR A 48 -9.03 -13.07 2.01
N ALA A 49 -8.96 -12.07 2.89
CA ALA A 49 -10.07 -11.16 3.18
C ALA A 49 -10.48 -10.36 1.92
N VAL A 50 -9.50 -9.81 1.18
CA VAL A 50 -9.78 -9.12 -0.08
C VAL A 50 -10.36 -10.08 -1.13
N LYS A 51 -9.81 -11.29 -1.28
CA LYS A 51 -10.36 -12.32 -2.19
C LYS A 51 -11.81 -12.68 -1.86
N LYS A 52 -12.11 -12.86 -0.57
CA LYS A 52 -13.47 -13.15 -0.08
C LYS A 52 -14.43 -12.03 -0.48
N PHE A 53 -14.05 -10.78 -0.23
CA PHE A 53 -14.84 -9.62 -0.61
C PHE A 53 -15.10 -9.55 -2.12
N ILE A 54 -14.04 -9.67 -2.94
CA ILE A 54 -14.14 -9.65 -4.41
C ILE A 54 -15.10 -10.74 -4.91
N LYS A 55 -14.98 -11.96 -4.37
CA LYS A 55 -15.84 -13.09 -4.75
C LYS A 55 -17.29 -12.86 -4.32
N GLN A 56 -17.51 -12.37 -3.10
CA GLN A 56 -18.86 -12.18 -2.55
C GLN A 56 -19.65 -11.12 -3.33
N TYR A 57 -18.99 -10.03 -3.72
CA TYR A 57 -19.65 -8.90 -4.39
C TYR A 57 -19.32 -8.79 -5.88
N GLN A 58 -18.67 -9.80 -6.47
CA GLN A 58 -18.30 -9.88 -7.89
C GLN A 58 -17.57 -8.63 -8.40
N VAL A 59 -16.61 -8.13 -7.61
CA VAL A 59 -15.89 -6.87 -7.87
C VAL A 59 -14.85 -7.06 -8.96
N ASP A 60 -14.92 -6.27 -10.03
CA ASP A 60 -13.80 -6.09 -10.97
C ASP A 60 -12.86 -4.99 -10.48
N CYS A 61 -11.74 -5.38 -9.90
CA CYS A 61 -10.67 -4.48 -9.49
C CYS A 61 -9.33 -4.76 -10.19
N ASP A 62 -9.36 -5.32 -11.41
CA ASP A 62 -8.19 -5.71 -12.19
C ASP A 62 -7.27 -6.68 -11.42
N TRP A 63 -7.84 -7.66 -10.72
CA TRP A 63 -7.10 -8.65 -9.93
C TRP A 63 -6.19 -9.50 -10.81
N ASN A 64 -4.87 -9.47 -10.56
CA ASN A 64 -3.88 -10.23 -11.31
C ASN A 64 -2.79 -10.81 -10.40
N GLU A 65 -2.74 -12.13 -10.30
CA GLU A 65 -1.73 -12.89 -9.54
C GLU A 65 -0.44 -13.06 -10.37
N CYS A 66 0.22 -11.95 -10.72
CA CYS A 66 1.39 -11.94 -11.61
C CYS A 66 2.72 -12.20 -10.90
N GLY A 67 2.71 -12.43 -9.59
CA GLY A 67 3.92 -12.51 -8.78
C GLY A 67 4.56 -11.15 -8.53
N LYS A 68 5.76 -11.15 -7.95
CA LYS A 68 6.50 -9.92 -7.63
C LYS A 68 7.99 -10.08 -7.82
N TYR A 69 8.63 -8.99 -8.23
CA TYR A 69 10.07 -8.90 -8.40
C TYR A 69 10.65 -7.95 -7.34
N PHE A 70 11.53 -8.46 -6.49
CA PHE A 70 12.39 -7.61 -5.66
C PHE A 70 13.67 -7.38 -6.43
N ALA A 71 13.82 -6.21 -7.07
CA ALA A 71 14.87 -5.97 -8.05
C ALA A 71 15.84 -4.85 -7.66
N SER A 72 17.07 -4.96 -8.21
CA SER A 72 18.09 -3.93 -8.14
C SER A 72 18.78 -3.70 -9.48
N SER A 73 19.16 -2.45 -9.73
CA SER A 73 20.06 -2.06 -10.82
C SER A 73 21.55 -2.21 -10.46
N ASN A 74 21.86 -2.55 -9.23
CA ASN A 74 23.23 -2.74 -8.74
C ASN A 74 23.51 -4.22 -8.55
N ILE A 75 24.48 -4.76 -9.31
CA ILE A 75 24.85 -6.18 -9.19
C ILE A 75 25.43 -6.53 -7.81
N LYS A 76 26.00 -5.58 -7.09
CA LYS A 76 26.50 -5.78 -5.72
C LYS A 76 25.41 -6.19 -4.72
N ASP A 77 24.13 -5.99 -5.08
CA ASP A 77 22.99 -6.41 -4.26
C ASP A 77 22.67 -7.91 -4.36
N ILE A 78 23.49 -8.69 -5.09
CA ILE A 78 23.35 -10.14 -5.19
C ILE A 78 23.39 -10.83 -3.82
N SER A 79 24.18 -10.33 -2.88
CA SER A 79 24.25 -10.86 -1.52
C SER A 79 22.92 -10.68 -0.77
N ILE A 80 22.24 -9.56 -0.96
CA ILE A 80 20.93 -9.28 -0.37
C ILE A 80 19.88 -10.21 -1.02
N ALA A 81 19.93 -10.34 -2.36
CA ALA A 81 19.04 -11.22 -3.10
C ALA A 81 19.16 -12.68 -2.65
N LYS A 82 20.39 -13.19 -2.51
CA LYS A 82 20.64 -14.56 -2.03
C LYS A 82 20.10 -14.79 -0.63
N LYS A 83 20.42 -13.92 0.33
CA LYS A 83 19.91 -14.01 1.71
C LYS A 83 18.38 -14.00 1.77
N PHE A 84 17.75 -13.17 0.95
CA PHE A 84 16.29 -13.13 0.90
C PHE A 84 15.70 -14.38 0.26
N SER A 85 16.29 -14.88 -0.82
CA SER A 85 15.91 -16.14 -1.46
C SER A 85 16.03 -17.32 -0.50
N GLU A 86 17.12 -17.42 0.27
CA GLU A 86 17.33 -18.43 1.31
C GLU A 86 16.25 -18.36 2.39
N LEU A 87 15.89 -17.14 2.83
CA LEU A 87 14.79 -16.96 3.79
C LEU A 87 13.47 -17.46 3.24
N LEU A 88 13.13 -17.04 2.02
CA LEU A 88 11.90 -17.48 1.36
C LEU A 88 11.84 -19.00 1.24
N SER A 89 12.95 -19.66 0.87
CA SER A 89 13.05 -21.12 0.80
C SER A 89 12.87 -21.78 2.17
N LYS A 90 13.46 -21.23 3.25
CA LYS A 90 13.23 -21.69 4.63
C LYS A 90 11.79 -21.56 5.10
N LEU A 91 11.03 -20.68 4.48
CA LEU A 91 9.61 -20.47 4.74
C LEU A 91 8.69 -21.19 3.75
N ASN A 92 9.26 -22.06 2.90
CA ASN A 92 8.56 -22.83 1.86
C ASN A 92 7.88 -21.94 0.79
N PHE A 93 8.43 -20.76 0.50
CA PHE A 93 7.99 -19.95 -0.63
C PHE A 93 8.77 -20.27 -1.89
N ASN A 94 8.07 -20.56 -2.97
CA ASN A 94 8.67 -20.68 -4.29
C ASN A 94 9.29 -19.34 -4.68
N ASN A 95 10.58 -19.36 -4.99
CA ASN A 95 11.29 -18.17 -5.39
C ASN A 95 12.41 -18.51 -6.38
N LYS A 96 12.80 -17.51 -7.18
CA LYS A 96 13.88 -17.64 -8.16
C LYS A 96 14.71 -16.37 -8.21
N ILE A 97 16.03 -16.49 -8.20
CA ILE A 97 16.93 -15.39 -8.51
C ILE A 97 17.02 -15.28 -10.04
N LEU A 98 16.70 -14.09 -10.56
CA LEU A 98 16.73 -13.79 -11.99
C LEU A 98 17.90 -12.86 -12.31
N ASN A 99 18.59 -13.16 -13.42
CA ASN A 99 19.66 -12.35 -13.97
C ASN A 99 19.12 -11.24 -14.91
N ARG A 100 20.01 -10.38 -15.40
CA ARG A 100 19.67 -9.23 -16.26
C ARG A 100 18.88 -9.64 -17.52
N LYS A 101 19.31 -10.69 -18.22
CA LYS A 101 18.69 -11.13 -19.49
C LYS A 101 17.27 -11.65 -19.27
N GLU A 102 17.08 -12.45 -18.22
CA GLU A 102 15.75 -12.92 -17.81
C GLU A 102 14.81 -11.77 -17.43
N LEU A 103 15.33 -10.75 -16.73
CA LEU A 103 14.56 -9.57 -16.35
C LEU A 103 14.21 -8.68 -17.55
N GLU A 104 15.13 -8.51 -18.48
CA GLU A 104 14.88 -7.76 -19.73
C GLU A 104 13.73 -8.36 -20.51
N ASN A 105 13.73 -9.68 -20.68
CA ASN A 105 12.66 -10.39 -21.37
C ASN A 105 11.30 -10.31 -20.68
N LYS A 106 11.28 -10.22 -19.34
CA LYS A 106 10.04 -10.19 -18.57
C LYS A 106 9.49 -8.79 -18.32
N LEU A 107 10.37 -7.82 -18.14
CA LEU A 107 10.02 -6.47 -17.70
C LEU A 107 10.15 -5.42 -18.82
N GLY A 108 10.71 -5.79 -19.97
CA GLY A 108 10.93 -4.87 -21.08
C GLY A 108 12.01 -3.81 -20.81
N THR A 109 12.96 -4.10 -19.92
CA THR A 109 14.01 -3.15 -19.56
C THR A 109 15.29 -3.84 -19.14
N SER A 110 16.42 -3.38 -19.61
CA SER A 110 17.76 -3.83 -19.21
C SER A 110 18.31 -3.13 -17.95
N PHE A 111 17.50 -2.28 -17.32
CA PHE A 111 17.89 -1.49 -16.14
C PHE A 111 18.25 -2.36 -14.94
N TYR A 112 17.44 -3.38 -14.67
CA TYR A 112 17.63 -4.26 -13.53
C TYR A 112 18.71 -5.30 -13.80
N LYS A 113 19.61 -5.53 -12.83
CA LYS A 113 20.73 -6.46 -12.95
C LYS A 113 20.45 -7.79 -12.25
N ILE A 114 19.61 -7.74 -11.21
CA ILE A 114 19.24 -8.88 -10.40
C ILE A 114 17.86 -8.66 -9.77
N ALA A 115 17.12 -9.74 -9.61
CA ALA A 115 15.89 -9.75 -8.81
C ALA A 115 15.68 -11.10 -8.13
N VAL A 116 14.92 -11.10 -7.03
CA VAL A 116 14.24 -12.29 -6.51
C VAL A 116 12.80 -12.20 -6.97
N PHE A 117 12.36 -13.19 -7.73
CA PHE A 117 10.95 -13.38 -8.10
C PHE A 117 10.28 -14.33 -7.11
N THR A 118 9.03 -14.06 -6.75
CA THR A 118 8.17 -14.96 -5.95
C THR A 118 6.71 -14.79 -6.38
N GLU A 119 5.95 -15.88 -6.31
CA GLU A 119 4.58 -15.94 -6.85
C GLU A 119 3.54 -15.15 -6.04
N GLY A 120 3.75 -14.92 -4.75
CA GLY A 120 2.80 -14.28 -3.85
C GLY A 120 2.68 -12.75 -4.00
N GLY A 121 2.64 -12.26 -5.23
CA GLY A 121 2.41 -10.87 -5.58
C GLY A 121 1.16 -10.70 -6.43
N ILE A 122 0.26 -9.81 -6.00
CA ILE A 122 -1.00 -9.57 -6.68
C ILE A 122 -1.12 -8.08 -6.99
N LEU A 123 -1.43 -7.76 -8.23
CA LEU A 123 -1.73 -6.40 -8.65
C LEU A 123 -3.24 -6.20 -8.74
N ILE A 124 -3.70 -5.05 -8.27
CA ILE A 124 -5.10 -4.62 -8.39
C ILE A 124 -5.18 -3.15 -8.73
N ASN A 125 -6.36 -2.69 -9.09
CA ASN A 125 -6.70 -1.27 -9.09
C ASN A 125 -7.29 -0.92 -7.72
N PRO A 126 -6.54 -0.23 -6.84
CA PRO A 126 -7.00 0.04 -5.48
C PRO A 126 -8.18 1.00 -5.43
N ALA A 127 -8.32 1.91 -6.40
CA ALA A 127 -9.45 2.82 -6.47
C ALA A 127 -10.75 2.07 -6.83
N LYS A 128 -10.71 1.13 -7.77
CA LYS A 128 -11.86 0.27 -8.07
C LYS A 128 -12.28 -0.55 -6.85
N LEU A 129 -11.32 -1.14 -6.13
CA LEU A 129 -11.62 -1.92 -4.93
C LEU A 129 -12.32 -1.07 -3.85
N VAL A 130 -11.79 0.12 -3.55
CA VAL A 130 -12.36 0.99 -2.50
C VAL A 130 -13.74 1.51 -2.92
N ARG A 131 -13.95 1.89 -4.18
CA ARG A 131 -15.28 2.28 -4.69
C ARG A 131 -16.29 1.14 -4.52
N ALA A 132 -15.92 -0.07 -4.91
CA ALA A 132 -16.79 -1.22 -4.72
C ALA A 132 -17.12 -1.47 -3.23
N MET A 133 -16.18 -1.23 -2.31
CA MET A 133 -16.46 -1.32 -0.87
C MET A 133 -17.50 -0.29 -0.42
N ILE A 134 -17.46 0.90 -1.00
CA ILE A 134 -18.44 1.97 -0.70
C ILE A 134 -19.81 1.60 -1.29
N ASP A 135 -19.85 1.14 -2.54
CA ASP A 135 -21.09 0.83 -3.27
C ASP A 135 -21.92 -0.29 -2.62
N VAL A 136 -21.25 -1.17 -1.85
CA VAL A 136 -21.92 -2.30 -1.16
C VAL A 136 -22.12 -2.06 0.33
N LEU A 137 -22.03 -0.83 0.81
CA LEU A 137 -22.31 -0.53 2.22
C LEU A 137 -23.74 -0.99 2.58
N PRO A 138 -23.90 -1.71 3.70
CA PRO A 138 -25.23 -2.16 4.13
C PRO A 138 -26.11 -0.98 4.53
N LYS A 139 -27.44 -1.13 4.38
CA LYS A 139 -28.42 -0.06 4.61
C LYS A 139 -28.39 0.59 6.00
N ASN A 140 -27.86 -0.12 6.99
CA ASN A 140 -27.70 0.38 8.36
C ASN A 140 -26.40 1.14 8.57
N VAL A 141 -25.59 1.34 7.53
CA VAL A 141 -24.35 2.13 7.57
C VAL A 141 -24.55 3.42 6.80
N GLU A 142 -24.39 4.54 7.49
CA GLU A 142 -24.43 5.87 6.90
C GLU A 142 -23.00 6.39 6.72
N LEU A 143 -22.69 6.86 5.52
CA LEU A 143 -21.40 7.44 5.18
C LEU A 143 -21.49 8.97 5.15
N TYR A 144 -20.75 9.63 6.03
CA TYR A 144 -20.60 11.08 6.07
C TYR A 144 -19.21 11.45 5.57
N GLU A 145 -19.14 12.02 4.38
CA GLU A 145 -17.92 12.51 3.74
C GLU A 145 -17.69 14.00 4.03
N ASN A 146 -16.47 14.48 3.76
CA ASN A 146 -16.06 15.87 4.04
C ASN A 146 -16.41 16.31 5.48
N SER A 147 -16.30 15.37 6.40
CA SER A 147 -16.69 15.53 7.79
C SER A 147 -15.51 15.25 8.72
N PRO A 148 -14.50 16.15 8.77
CA PRO A 148 -13.32 15.94 9.60
C PRO A 148 -13.68 15.96 11.09
N LEU A 149 -13.31 14.90 11.81
CA LEU A 149 -13.35 14.87 13.26
C LEU A 149 -12.27 15.80 13.81
N ILE A 150 -12.67 16.88 14.49
CA ILE A 150 -11.76 17.91 15.03
C ILE A 150 -11.24 17.47 16.40
N LYS A 151 -12.16 17.01 17.25
CA LYS A 151 -11.87 16.63 18.64
C LYS A 151 -12.83 15.55 19.10
N TRP A 152 -12.39 14.73 20.02
CA TRP A 152 -13.22 13.78 20.71
C TRP A 152 -12.90 13.78 22.20
N ASN A 153 -13.91 13.50 23.03
CA ASN A 153 -13.77 13.33 24.46
C ASN A 153 -14.65 12.18 24.92
N LYS A 154 -14.17 11.39 25.86
CA LYS A 154 -14.97 10.37 26.52
C LYS A 154 -15.55 10.92 27.82
N ASN A 155 -16.85 10.84 27.93
CA ASN A 155 -17.60 11.08 29.15
C ASN A 155 -18.00 9.74 29.78
N ASN A 156 -18.62 9.75 30.95
CA ASN A 156 -18.97 8.51 31.67
C ASN A 156 -19.79 7.53 30.82
N ASN A 157 -20.73 8.00 30.01
CA ASN A 157 -21.70 7.20 29.28
C ASN A 157 -21.50 7.23 27.76
N PHE A 158 -20.91 8.29 27.24
CA PHE A 158 -20.83 8.53 25.79
C PHE A 158 -19.46 9.06 25.39
N ILE A 159 -19.20 9.00 24.08
CA ILE A 159 -18.05 9.60 23.44
C ILE A 159 -18.57 10.77 22.59
N ASP A 160 -18.15 11.98 22.93
CA ASP A 160 -18.46 13.19 22.18
C ASP A 160 -17.48 13.36 21.04
N CYS A 161 -18.01 13.44 19.84
CA CYS A 161 -17.26 13.64 18.59
C CYS A 161 -17.60 14.99 18.01
N GLN A 162 -16.66 15.93 18.05
CA GLN A 162 -16.86 17.29 17.55
C GLN A 162 -16.40 17.43 16.11
N PHE A 163 -17.29 17.87 15.26
CA PHE A 163 -17.07 18.28 13.87
C PHE A 163 -17.16 19.80 13.77
N GLU A 164 -16.92 20.38 12.59
CA GLU A 164 -16.90 21.84 12.40
C GLU A 164 -18.19 22.53 12.87
N LYS A 165 -19.34 21.95 12.55
CA LYS A 165 -20.67 22.51 12.86
C LYS A 165 -21.54 21.65 13.75
N ASN A 166 -21.12 20.42 14.01
CA ASN A 166 -21.95 19.41 14.65
C ASN A 166 -21.22 18.69 15.79
N LEU A 167 -21.99 18.21 16.75
CA LEU A 167 -21.56 17.29 17.79
C LEU A 167 -22.34 15.99 17.65
N ILE A 168 -21.63 14.88 17.61
CA ILE A 168 -22.23 13.53 17.62
C ILE A 168 -21.84 12.85 18.90
N GLN A 169 -22.82 12.24 19.59
CA GLN A 169 -22.60 11.37 20.71
C GLN A 169 -22.73 9.91 20.30
N THR A 170 -21.79 9.09 20.68
CA THR A 170 -21.81 7.66 20.36
C THR A 170 -21.37 6.81 21.55
N ASN A 171 -21.83 5.56 21.58
CA ASN A 171 -21.43 4.60 22.61
C ASN A 171 -20.06 3.96 22.32
N LYS A 172 -19.68 3.83 21.04
CA LYS A 172 -18.42 3.23 20.61
C LYS A 172 -17.79 4.03 19.47
N ILE A 173 -16.48 4.07 19.40
CA ILE A 173 -15.75 4.71 18.29
C ILE A 173 -14.62 3.80 17.81
N ILE A 174 -14.46 3.73 16.48
CA ILE A 174 -13.38 3.00 15.83
C ILE A 174 -12.54 4.00 15.03
N PHE A 175 -11.27 4.13 15.36
CA PHE A 175 -10.34 5.00 14.65
C PHE A 175 -9.56 4.19 13.60
N CYS A 176 -9.83 4.45 12.33
CA CYS A 176 -9.12 3.86 11.18
C CYS A 176 -8.31 4.91 10.40
N THR A 177 -7.91 5.99 11.03
CA THR A 177 -7.29 7.17 10.41
C THR A 177 -5.81 6.99 10.09
N ASN A 178 -5.23 5.82 10.33
CA ASN A 178 -3.87 5.40 9.95
C ASN A 178 -2.79 6.48 10.24
N GLY A 179 -2.32 7.22 9.23
CA GLY A 179 -1.28 8.25 9.38
C GLY A 179 -1.70 9.49 10.18
N PHE A 180 -3.00 9.64 10.46
CA PHE A 180 -3.56 10.80 11.17
C PHE A 180 -3.91 10.51 12.64
N LEU A 181 -3.57 9.34 13.18
CA LEU A 181 -3.84 9.00 14.58
C LEU A 181 -3.23 10.01 15.57
N ASN A 182 -2.02 10.49 15.28
CA ASN A 182 -1.33 11.46 16.13
C ASN A 182 -2.08 12.80 16.24
N SER A 183 -2.74 13.26 15.17
CA SER A 183 -3.53 14.50 15.18
C SER A 183 -4.79 14.40 16.04
N LEU A 184 -5.28 13.18 16.25
CA LEU A 184 -6.41 12.88 17.13
C LEU A 184 -5.97 12.49 18.56
N ASN A 185 -4.71 12.71 18.92
CA ASN A 185 -4.12 12.36 20.21
C ASN A 185 -4.11 10.85 20.51
N ILE A 186 -4.16 9.99 19.49
CA ILE A 186 -4.21 8.54 19.63
C ILE A 186 -2.83 7.96 19.40
N LYS A 187 -2.35 7.13 20.33
CA LYS A 187 -1.04 6.44 20.22
C LYS A 187 0.09 7.39 19.84
N LYS A 188 0.17 8.55 20.46
CA LYS A 188 1.26 9.52 20.24
C LYS A 188 2.62 8.84 20.29
N ASN A 189 3.50 9.20 19.36
CA ASN A 189 4.86 8.67 19.23
C ASN A 189 4.99 7.17 18.89
N PHE A 190 3.89 6.45 18.67
CA PHE A 190 3.96 5.05 18.21
C PHE A 190 4.30 4.98 16.71
N ASN A 191 3.71 5.83 15.93
CA ASN A 191 3.87 5.86 14.48
C ASN A 191 4.21 7.25 13.97
N PHE A 192 4.76 7.32 12.78
CA PHE A 192 5.05 8.55 12.08
C PHE A 192 4.55 8.49 10.64
N PRO A 193 3.99 9.59 10.11
CA PRO A 193 3.56 9.66 8.73
C PRO A 193 4.76 9.85 7.80
N LEU A 194 4.76 9.13 6.68
CA LEU A 194 5.63 9.36 5.53
C LEU A 194 4.77 9.74 4.33
N THR A 195 5.07 10.86 3.72
CA THR A 195 4.48 11.24 2.45
C THR A 195 5.25 10.59 1.32
N LEU A 196 4.55 9.79 0.52
CA LEU A 196 5.07 9.19 -0.70
C LEU A 196 4.45 9.88 -1.90
N THR A 197 5.16 9.90 -3.03
CA THR A 197 4.61 10.38 -4.29
C THR A 197 4.65 9.30 -5.36
N ALA A 198 3.66 9.34 -6.24
CA ALA A 198 3.56 8.47 -7.38
C ALA A 198 3.19 9.26 -8.63
N SER A 199 3.60 8.75 -9.78
CA SER A 199 3.16 9.22 -11.08
C SER A 199 2.73 8.03 -11.93
N MET A 200 1.75 8.29 -12.81
CA MET A 200 1.29 7.34 -13.80
C MET A 200 1.40 7.96 -15.19
N THR A 201 1.86 7.16 -16.13
CA THR A 201 1.92 7.57 -17.53
C THR A 201 0.52 7.54 -18.16
N ARG A 202 0.35 8.22 -19.29
CA ARG A 202 -0.69 7.83 -20.24
C ARG A 202 -0.48 6.39 -20.71
N PRO A 203 -1.46 5.73 -21.32
CA PRO A 203 -1.21 4.46 -22.01
C PRO A 203 -0.07 4.61 -23.01
N LEU A 204 0.83 3.64 -23.08
CA LEU A 204 1.85 3.59 -24.11
C LEU A 204 1.18 3.37 -25.47
N ASP A 205 1.60 4.11 -26.49
CA ASP A 205 1.19 3.84 -27.85
C ASP A 205 1.80 2.53 -28.38
N ASN A 206 1.40 2.10 -29.58
CA ASN A 206 1.83 0.81 -30.12
C ASN A 206 3.34 0.76 -30.39
N GLU A 207 3.96 1.86 -30.78
CA GLU A 207 5.41 1.94 -31.02
C GLU A 207 6.18 1.85 -29.70
N GLU A 208 5.75 2.62 -28.70
CA GLU A 208 6.32 2.60 -27.35
C GLU A 208 6.19 1.20 -26.73
N PHE A 209 5.01 0.57 -26.84
CA PHE A 209 4.77 -0.76 -26.30
C PHE A 209 5.65 -1.82 -26.95
N LYS A 210 5.79 -1.78 -28.31
CA LYS A 210 6.72 -2.64 -29.05
C LYS A 210 8.18 -2.38 -28.66
N SER A 211 8.56 -1.12 -28.43
CA SER A 211 9.94 -0.76 -28.09
C SER A 211 10.41 -1.33 -26.76
N ILE A 212 9.49 -1.67 -25.85
CA ILE A 212 9.76 -2.33 -24.57
C ILE A 212 9.47 -3.84 -24.59
N GLY A 213 9.24 -4.43 -25.78
CA GLY A 213 9.06 -5.89 -25.94
C GLY A 213 7.70 -6.42 -25.54
N GLU A 214 6.66 -5.60 -25.53
CA GLU A 214 5.26 -5.98 -25.27
C GLU A 214 5.06 -6.83 -23.99
N PRO A 215 5.57 -6.38 -22.83
CA PRO A 215 5.52 -7.18 -21.61
C PRO A 215 4.07 -7.39 -21.15
N LYS A 216 3.84 -8.51 -20.48
CA LYS A 216 2.63 -8.71 -19.67
C LYS A 216 2.65 -7.78 -18.45
N GLU A 217 1.55 -7.67 -17.73
CA GLU A 217 1.47 -6.91 -16.48
C GLU A 217 2.46 -7.45 -15.43
N TRP A 218 3.17 -6.55 -14.76
CA TRP A 218 4.16 -6.88 -13.73
C TRP A 218 4.30 -5.76 -12.70
N GLY A 219 4.91 -6.09 -11.54
CA GLY A 219 5.30 -5.12 -10.54
C GLY A 219 6.68 -5.41 -9.97
N VAL A 220 7.46 -4.35 -9.78
CA VAL A 220 8.80 -4.39 -9.17
C VAL A 220 8.82 -3.63 -7.87
N LEU A 221 9.29 -4.28 -6.82
CA LEU A 221 9.62 -3.70 -5.54
C LEU A 221 11.15 -3.54 -5.41
N PRO A 222 11.66 -2.49 -4.76
CA PRO A 222 13.08 -2.33 -4.61
C PRO A 222 13.65 -3.32 -3.58
N ILE A 223 14.82 -3.88 -3.86
CA ILE A 223 15.57 -4.70 -2.90
C ILE A 223 16.07 -3.86 -1.71
N ARG A 224 16.47 -2.61 -1.97
CA ARG A 224 16.91 -1.68 -0.94
C ARG A 224 15.76 -0.81 -0.45
N PRO A 225 15.74 -0.44 0.84
CA PRO A 225 14.82 0.58 1.34
C PRO A 225 14.89 1.86 0.51
N MET A 226 13.81 2.60 0.42
CA MET A 226 13.69 3.89 -0.27
C MET A 226 13.87 3.85 -1.80
N GLY A 227 13.96 2.68 -2.39
CA GLY A 227 13.94 2.52 -3.84
C GLY A 227 12.55 2.72 -4.46
N ALA A 228 12.51 2.82 -5.79
CA ALA A 228 11.26 3.00 -6.52
C ALA A 228 10.47 1.68 -6.66
N THR A 229 9.16 1.74 -6.42
CA THR A 229 8.22 0.72 -6.89
C THR A 229 7.77 1.10 -8.30
N ILE A 230 7.83 0.15 -9.21
CA ILE A 230 7.39 0.32 -10.61
C ILE A 230 6.34 -0.74 -10.90
N ARG A 231 5.32 -0.36 -11.61
CA ARG A 231 4.27 -1.26 -12.08
C ARG A 231 3.98 -0.99 -13.55
N PHE A 232 3.82 -2.04 -14.33
CA PHE A 232 3.23 -2.00 -15.66
C PHE A 232 1.82 -2.55 -15.59
N THR A 233 0.83 -1.81 -16.09
CA THR A 233 -0.59 -2.11 -15.91
C THR A 233 -1.18 -2.79 -17.14
N LYS A 234 -2.36 -3.42 -16.98
CA LYS A 234 -3.13 -4.06 -18.02
C LYS A 234 -3.45 -3.12 -19.19
N ASP A 235 -3.69 -1.83 -18.91
CA ASP A 235 -3.98 -0.78 -19.89
C ASP A 235 -2.71 -0.08 -20.40
N ARG A 236 -1.56 -0.77 -20.35
CA ARG A 236 -0.26 -0.33 -20.86
C ARG A 236 0.27 0.96 -20.27
N ARG A 237 0.05 1.21 -18.98
CA ARG A 237 0.61 2.35 -18.26
C ARG A 237 1.77 1.93 -17.37
N LEU A 238 2.71 2.82 -17.15
CA LEU A 238 3.75 2.69 -16.14
C LEU A 238 3.40 3.55 -14.93
N LEU A 239 3.34 2.93 -13.77
CA LEU A 239 3.29 3.63 -12.49
C LEU A 239 4.68 3.60 -11.86
N ILE A 240 5.15 4.75 -11.40
CA ILE A 240 6.33 4.87 -10.56
C ILE A 240 5.95 5.51 -9.23
N ARG A 241 6.27 4.83 -8.12
CA ARG A 241 6.20 5.36 -6.77
C ARG A 241 7.62 5.52 -6.26
N ASN A 242 8.01 6.72 -5.97
CA ASN A 242 9.30 7.07 -5.43
C ASN A 242 9.15 8.22 -4.44
N THR A 243 10.26 8.72 -3.91
CA THR A 243 10.34 9.74 -2.86
C THR A 243 9.54 9.38 -1.60
N ALA A 244 10.14 9.50 -0.45
CA ALA A 244 9.51 9.34 0.84
C ALA A 244 10.01 10.46 1.74
N GLU A 245 9.11 11.23 2.29
CA GLU A 245 9.42 12.44 3.05
C GLU A 245 8.73 12.43 4.40
N MET A 246 9.50 12.70 5.44
CA MET A 246 8.93 12.96 6.77
C MET A 246 8.42 14.39 6.79
N ARG A 247 7.11 14.54 6.81
CA ARG A 247 6.43 15.85 6.89
C ARG A 247 5.09 15.70 7.59
N ASN A 248 4.51 16.82 7.98
CA ASN A 248 3.13 16.81 8.47
C ASN A 248 2.19 16.17 7.44
N PRO A 249 1.22 15.38 7.88
CA PRO A 249 0.33 14.64 6.99
C PRO A 249 -0.68 15.57 6.31
N ASN A 250 -0.21 16.35 5.38
CA ASN A 250 -1.04 17.22 4.54
C ASN A 250 -0.76 16.96 3.05
N SER A 251 -1.66 17.36 2.20
CA SER A 251 -1.49 17.25 0.75
C SER A 251 -0.33 18.12 0.25
N MET A 252 0.32 17.67 -0.81
CA MET A 252 1.33 18.47 -1.51
C MET A 252 0.65 19.48 -2.44
N SER A 253 1.24 20.66 -2.55
CA SER A 253 0.84 21.68 -3.52
C SER A 253 1.12 21.21 -4.97
N LYS A 254 0.46 21.82 -5.95
CA LYS A 254 0.73 21.55 -7.38
C LYS A 254 2.22 21.74 -7.72
N PHE A 255 2.85 22.79 -7.20
CA PHE A 255 4.27 23.07 -7.43
C PHE A 255 5.18 21.97 -6.88
N GLU A 256 4.90 21.45 -5.68
CA GLU A 256 5.64 20.34 -5.11
C GLU A 256 5.46 19.08 -5.95
N LEU A 257 4.24 18.79 -6.41
CA LEU A 257 3.95 17.62 -7.26
C LEU A 257 4.68 17.72 -8.62
N GLU A 258 4.75 18.90 -9.25
CA GLU A 258 5.51 19.08 -10.50
C GLU A 258 7.00 18.78 -10.31
N LYS A 259 7.62 19.18 -9.20
CA LYS A 259 9.01 18.79 -8.89
C LYS A 259 9.17 17.26 -8.79
N ARG A 260 8.20 16.57 -8.17
CA ARG A 260 8.22 15.10 -8.03
C ARG A 260 7.98 14.41 -9.37
N LYS A 261 7.10 14.97 -10.20
CA LYS A 261 6.87 14.51 -11.58
C LYS A 261 8.16 14.46 -12.40
N LEU A 262 9.01 15.50 -12.31
CA LEU A 262 10.30 15.52 -12.99
C LEU A 262 11.25 14.43 -12.48
N ILE A 263 11.27 14.16 -11.18
CA ILE A 263 12.07 13.08 -10.59
C ILE A 263 11.58 11.72 -11.10
N HIS A 264 10.26 11.53 -11.14
CA HIS A 264 9.64 10.31 -11.64
C HIS A 264 9.91 10.10 -13.12
N LEU A 265 9.78 11.15 -13.93
CA LEU A 265 10.08 11.10 -15.37
C LEU A 265 11.53 10.67 -15.60
N LYS A 266 12.51 11.31 -14.94
CA LYS A 266 13.92 10.90 -15.01
C LYS A 266 14.09 9.43 -14.61
N GLY A 267 13.39 8.99 -13.59
CA GLY A 267 13.39 7.60 -13.13
C GLY A 267 12.82 6.61 -14.15
N LEU A 268 11.77 6.98 -14.86
CA LEU A 268 11.17 6.18 -15.92
C LEU A 268 12.08 6.12 -17.17
N ILE A 269 12.55 7.26 -17.66
CA ILE A 269 13.45 7.30 -18.83
C ILE A 269 14.76 6.54 -18.58
N LYS A 270 15.31 6.60 -17.36
CA LYS A 270 16.47 5.77 -16.99
C LYS A 270 16.20 4.26 -17.11
N ARG A 271 14.95 3.84 -16.90
CA ARG A 271 14.55 2.42 -17.01
C ARG A 271 14.16 2.05 -18.43
N PHE A 272 13.52 2.95 -19.13
CA PHE A 272 12.96 2.77 -20.46
C PHE A 272 13.43 3.91 -21.38
N PRO A 273 14.70 3.89 -21.83
CA PRO A 273 15.28 5.00 -22.59
C PRO A 273 14.68 5.20 -23.99
N THR A 274 13.93 4.23 -24.50
CA THR A 274 13.21 4.31 -25.77
C THR A 274 11.88 5.07 -25.69
N LEU A 275 11.38 5.33 -24.50
CA LEU A 275 10.10 6.01 -24.32
C LEU A 275 10.22 7.52 -24.45
N LYS A 276 9.15 8.16 -24.91
CA LYS A 276 9.04 9.63 -25.07
C LYS A 276 9.08 10.33 -23.70
N THR A 277 9.41 11.62 -23.68
CA THR A 277 9.52 12.39 -22.43
C THR A 277 8.19 12.98 -21.93
N ASN A 278 7.14 12.99 -22.76
CA ASN A 278 5.80 13.48 -22.41
C ASN A 278 4.87 12.38 -21.87
N LEU A 279 5.42 11.46 -21.09
CA LEU A 279 4.71 10.25 -20.64
C LEU A 279 3.76 10.48 -19.48
N ILE A 280 4.18 11.28 -18.47
CA ILE A 280 3.46 11.36 -17.21
C ILE A 280 2.19 12.19 -17.36
N GLU A 281 1.05 11.53 -17.16
CA GLU A 281 -0.27 12.14 -17.18
C GLU A 281 -0.67 12.65 -15.80
N ASN A 282 -0.51 11.82 -14.77
CA ASN A 282 -0.92 12.15 -13.41
C ASN A 282 0.22 12.00 -12.39
N THR A 283 0.23 12.90 -11.40
CA THR A 283 1.15 12.83 -10.24
C THR A 283 0.37 13.17 -8.98
N TRP A 284 0.57 12.38 -7.93
CA TRP A 284 -0.14 12.55 -6.66
C TRP A 284 0.72 12.17 -5.47
N SER A 285 0.27 12.53 -4.28
CA SER A 285 0.87 12.12 -3.00
C SER A 285 -0.09 11.23 -2.21
N GLY A 286 0.47 10.43 -1.33
CA GLY A 286 -0.25 9.60 -0.37
C GLY A 286 0.54 9.48 0.94
N ILE A 287 -0.15 9.23 2.05
CA ILE A 287 0.44 9.17 3.37
C ILE A 287 0.46 7.74 3.86
N VAL A 288 1.65 7.24 4.18
CA VAL A 288 1.85 5.93 4.80
C VAL A 288 2.22 6.13 6.27
N SER A 289 1.56 5.41 7.16
CA SER A 289 1.95 5.33 8.55
C SER A 289 2.99 4.23 8.77
N ARG A 290 4.05 4.55 9.47
CA ARG A 290 5.10 3.59 9.84
C ARG A 290 5.41 3.66 11.32
N SER A 291 5.66 2.50 11.92
CA SER A 291 6.22 2.39 13.27
C SER A 291 7.70 2.01 13.23
N ARG A 292 8.42 2.33 14.30
CA ARG A 292 9.85 2.05 14.42
C ARG A 292 10.18 0.55 14.32
N ASN A 293 9.33 -0.29 14.91
CA ASN A 293 9.50 -1.75 14.95
C ASN A 293 8.67 -2.49 13.90
N SER A 294 8.07 -1.78 12.94
CA SER A 294 7.14 -2.31 11.95
C SER A 294 5.91 -3.01 12.54
N SER A 295 5.54 -2.71 13.79
CA SER A 295 4.29 -3.20 14.38
C SER A 295 3.09 -2.43 13.84
N GLN A 296 1.97 -3.11 13.76
CA GLN A 296 0.67 -2.56 13.40
C GLN A 296 -0.09 -2.20 14.67
N ILE A 297 -1.15 -1.41 14.56
CA ILE A 297 -2.07 -1.11 15.65
C ILE A 297 -3.38 -1.84 15.37
N PHE A 298 -3.78 -2.68 16.32
CA PHE A 298 -5.07 -3.35 16.35
C PHE A 298 -5.43 -3.63 17.81
N GLU A 299 -6.23 -2.77 18.41
CA GLU A 299 -6.53 -2.88 19.84
C GLU A 299 -7.74 -2.04 20.27
N MET A 300 -8.31 -2.39 21.41
CA MET A 300 -9.18 -1.52 22.20
C MET A 300 -8.28 -0.76 23.19
N ILE A 301 -8.09 0.53 22.97
CA ILE A 301 -7.20 1.38 23.79
C ILE A 301 -7.83 1.78 25.11
N GLU A 302 -9.15 1.78 25.14
CA GLU A 302 -9.99 2.04 26.30
C GLU A 302 -11.36 1.42 26.02
N LYS A 303 -12.15 1.14 27.07
CA LYS A 303 -13.52 0.59 26.90
C LYS A 303 -14.29 1.40 25.84
N ASN A 304 -14.78 0.71 24.80
CA ASN A 304 -15.54 1.27 23.68
C ASN A 304 -14.75 2.17 22.72
N ILE A 305 -13.43 2.23 22.83
CA ILE A 305 -12.56 2.99 21.93
C ILE A 305 -11.58 2.05 21.24
N PHE A 306 -11.74 1.86 19.95
CA PHE A 306 -11.00 0.91 19.14
C PHE A 306 -10.11 1.61 18.13
N VAL A 307 -8.97 1.01 17.81
CA VAL A 307 -8.01 1.58 16.85
C VAL A 307 -7.46 0.50 15.94
N ALA A 308 -7.52 0.74 14.63
CA ALA A 308 -6.83 -0.05 13.61
C ALA A 308 -6.02 0.85 12.69
N GLY A 309 -4.74 0.53 12.48
CA GLY A 309 -3.88 1.39 11.64
C GLY A 309 -2.41 0.98 11.67
N CYS A 310 -1.57 1.90 11.22
CA CYS A 310 -0.12 1.73 11.13
C CYS A 310 0.27 0.47 10.34
N TYR A 311 -0.29 0.32 9.13
CA TYR A 311 -0.11 -0.88 8.30
C TYR A 311 1.29 -1.03 7.68
N ASN A 312 2.20 -0.09 7.92
CA ASN A 312 3.60 -0.12 7.45
C ASN A 312 3.76 -0.29 5.92
N GLY A 313 2.76 0.12 5.14
CA GLY A 313 2.73 0.03 3.68
C GLY A 313 1.94 -1.16 3.11
N SER A 314 1.44 -2.07 3.94
CA SER A 314 0.65 -3.24 3.52
C SER A 314 -0.87 -3.03 3.72
N GLY A 315 -1.34 -1.79 3.54
CA GLY A 315 -2.68 -1.36 3.95
C GLY A 315 -3.85 -1.98 3.19
N ILE A 316 -3.70 -2.45 1.95
CA ILE A 316 -4.82 -3.02 1.20
C ILE A 316 -5.32 -4.30 1.91
N GLY A 317 -4.49 -5.33 1.97
CA GLY A 317 -4.88 -6.60 2.57
C GLY A 317 -5.08 -6.50 4.08
N VAL A 318 -4.10 -5.97 4.79
CA VAL A 318 -4.16 -5.87 6.27
C VAL A 318 -5.25 -4.92 6.73
N GLY A 319 -5.49 -3.81 6.02
CA GLY A 319 -6.57 -2.88 6.35
C GLY A 319 -7.95 -3.49 6.16
N THR A 320 -8.14 -4.31 5.12
CA THR A 320 -9.40 -5.05 4.91
C THR A 320 -9.62 -6.06 6.05
N LEU A 321 -8.59 -6.86 6.38
CA LEU A 321 -8.66 -7.81 7.50
C LEU A 321 -8.95 -7.10 8.82
N PHE A 322 -8.20 -6.05 9.15
CA PHE A 322 -8.35 -5.34 10.41
C PHE A 322 -9.70 -4.60 10.50
N GLY A 323 -10.22 -4.09 9.37
CA GLY A 323 -11.55 -3.50 9.33
C GLY A 323 -12.65 -4.49 9.67
N GLU A 324 -12.58 -5.71 9.11
CA GLU A 324 -13.51 -6.80 9.43
C GLU A 324 -13.38 -7.20 10.91
N GLN A 325 -12.17 -7.46 11.39
CA GLN A 325 -11.96 -7.95 12.74
C GLN A 325 -12.28 -6.92 13.83
N ILE A 326 -11.96 -5.64 13.60
CA ILE A 326 -12.23 -4.60 14.61
C ILE A 326 -13.73 -4.27 14.69
N ALA A 327 -14.47 -4.43 13.58
CA ALA A 327 -15.91 -4.30 13.59
C ALA A 327 -16.57 -5.43 14.42
N LEU A 328 -16.10 -6.68 14.24
CA LEU A 328 -16.55 -7.81 15.08
C LEU A 328 -16.25 -7.57 16.56
N MET A 329 -15.04 -7.13 16.87
CA MET A 329 -14.64 -6.79 18.24
C MET A 329 -15.49 -5.67 18.84
N ALA A 330 -15.81 -4.64 18.07
CA ALA A 330 -16.64 -3.53 18.52
C ALA A 330 -18.13 -3.89 18.65
N SER A 331 -18.60 -4.93 17.94
CA SER A 331 -19.96 -5.45 18.04
C SER A 331 -20.13 -6.55 19.11
N ASP A 332 -19.10 -6.78 19.93
CA ASP A 332 -19.07 -7.84 20.96
C ASP A 332 -19.22 -9.26 20.37
N GLN A 333 -18.91 -9.44 19.09
CA GLN A 333 -18.83 -10.73 18.41
C GLN A 333 -17.41 -11.29 18.52
N GLN A 334 -17.26 -12.61 18.52
CA GLN A 334 -15.93 -13.22 18.52
C GLN A 334 -15.18 -12.85 17.23
N SER A 335 -14.02 -12.26 17.38
CA SER A 335 -13.09 -11.89 16.29
C SER A 335 -12.13 -13.04 15.94
#